data_69d502726e9269743ce55d2635076a8c
#
_entry.id   69d502726e9269743ce55d2635076a8c
#
_cell.length_a   1.000
_cell.length_b   1.000
_cell.length_c   1.000
_cell.angle_alpha   90.00
_cell.angle_beta   90.00
_cell.angle_gamma   90.00
#
_symmetry.space_group_name_H-M   'P 1'
#
loop_
_entity.id
_entity.type
_entity.pdbx_description
1 polymer ?
#
loop_
_entity_poly.entity_id
_entity_poly.type
_entity_poly.pdbx_seq_one_letter_code
_entity_poly.pdbx_strand_id
1 'polypeptide(L)'
;MDAIEVIDLTKRFGDNVAVNGIGFQVREGETFGFLGPNGAGKTTTIRMLTGMTGITSGRALIHGHDIVRDTLAAKRLMGVVSETPNVYDELSARDNLFFTGRLYHLRKAEIERSARDLLDTFGLYERRGEPAGGFSKGMKRRLTLAMGLVNSPRVLFLDEPTSGLDVQSRRLIRDVVQDLARKNVTIFLTTHDIEEANVSCDRVAIINRGTIAAIDAPEKLKQTLESLQSVEISFDATRPGLLEALERLPQVSDVRKEGDKFRLYTADPPDVLGSLCVFAKEQDLRPISVTTLGPSLEEVFIRLTGLSVGMKKEAGGTDARVV
;
A
#
# COMPACT_ATOMS: atom_id res chain seq x y z
N MET A 1 16.10 3.37 -17.29
CA MET A 1 15.06 3.93 -18.17
C MET A 1 13.77 4.00 -17.35
N ASP A 2 12.87 4.96 -17.65
CA ASP A 2 11.63 5.05 -16.86
C ASP A 2 10.57 4.12 -17.47
N ALA A 3 9.98 3.27 -16.63
CA ALA A 3 8.89 2.38 -17.02
C ALA A 3 7.55 3.12 -17.04
N ILE A 4 7.40 4.09 -16.12
CA ILE A 4 6.23 4.97 -16.05
C ILE A 4 6.73 6.41 -15.93
N GLU A 5 6.18 7.30 -16.75
CA GLU A 5 6.42 8.74 -16.66
C GLU A 5 5.09 9.48 -16.63
N VAL A 6 4.91 10.33 -15.63
CA VAL A 6 3.69 11.10 -15.41
C VAL A 6 4.03 12.57 -15.34
N ILE A 7 3.36 13.40 -16.17
CA ILE A 7 3.65 14.81 -16.34
C ILE A 7 2.34 15.59 -16.19
N ASP A 8 2.25 16.40 -15.11
CA ASP A 8 1.12 17.31 -14.82
C ASP A 8 -0.27 16.66 -14.94
N LEU A 9 -0.36 15.37 -14.54
CA LEU A 9 -1.54 14.56 -14.74
C LEU A 9 -2.71 15.04 -13.89
N THR A 10 -3.82 15.36 -14.55
CA THR A 10 -5.03 15.90 -13.91
C THR A 10 -6.27 15.13 -14.33
N LYS A 11 -7.15 14.87 -13.36
CA LYS A 11 -8.49 14.34 -13.58
C LYS A 11 -9.56 15.15 -12.89
N ARG A 12 -10.53 15.62 -13.67
CA ARG A 12 -11.74 16.27 -13.19
C ARG A 12 -12.97 15.43 -13.52
N PHE A 13 -13.91 15.39 -12.59
CA PHE A 13 -15.27 14.87 -12.77
C PHE A 13 -16.26 15.97 -12.42
N GLY A 14 -16.75 16.69 -13.41
CA GLY A 14 -17.49 17.93 -13.19
C GLY A 14 -16.62 18.93 -12.43
N ASP A 15 -17.12 19.45 -11.32
CA ASP A 15 -16.39 20.40 -10.47
C ASP A 15 -15.37 19.75 -9.53
N ASN A 16 -15.43 18.41 -9.35
CA ASN A 16 -14.53 17.70 -8.48
C ASN A 16 -13.19 17.38 -9.17
N VAL A 17 -12.10 17.84 -8.58
CA VAL A 17 -10.72 17.56 -9.03
C VAL A 17 -10.21 16.35 -8.23
N ALA A 18 -10.30 15.17 -8.82
CA ALA A 18 -9.89 13.93 -8.17
C ALA A 18 -8.35 13.73 -8.17
N VAL A 19 -7.66 14.26 -9.20
CA VAL A 19 -6.19 14.28 -9.31
C VAL A 19 -5.82 15.63 -9.89
N ASN A 20 -4.84 16.31 -9.30
CA ASN A 20 -4.51 17.71 -9.59
C ASN A 20 -3.01 17.89 -9.86
N GLY A 21 -2.63 17.86 -11.14
CA GLY A 21 -1.28 18.22 -11.60
C GLY A 21 -0.17 17.36 -11.00
N ILE A 22 -0.38 16.04 -10.86
CA ILE A 22 0.67 15.16 -10.30
C ILE A 22 1.73 14.85 -11.36
N GLY A 23 3.00 14.79 -10.90
CA GLY A 23 4.13 14.39 -11.72
C GLY A 23 5.06 13.46 -10.95
N PHE A 24 5.48 12.35 -11.58
CA PHE A 24 6.44 11.40 -11.03
C PHE A 24 6.98 10.46 -12.11
N GLN A 25 8.05 9.75 -11.77
CA GLN A 25 8.67 8.72 -12.61
C GLN A 25 8.86 7.45 -11.80
N VAL A 26 8.66 6.29 -12.45
CA VAL A 26 8.94 4.96 -11.89
C VAL A 26 9.97 4.29 -12.78
N ARG A 27 11.08 3.82 -12.17
CA ARG A 27 12.18 3.18 -12.89
C ARG A 27 11.82 1.74 -13.26
N GLU A 28 12.49 1.21 -14.28
CA GLU A 28 12.37 -0.22 -14.62
C GLU A 28 12.77 -1.10 -13.43
N GLY A 29 11.97 -2.12 -13.14
CA GLY A 29 12.18 -3.05 -12.03
C GLY A 29 11.89 -2.51 -10.65
N GLU A 30 11.47 -1.22 -10.52
CA GLU A 30 11.12 -0.60 -9.25
C GLU A 30 9.74 -1.05 -8.77
N THR A 31 9.61 -1.29 -7.46
CA THR A 31 8.32 -1.38 -6.79
C THR A 31 7.96 -0.01 -6.23
N PHE A 32 7.02 0.68 -6.86
CA PHE A 32 6.60 2.02 -6.52
C PHE A 32 5.23 1.99 -5.82
N GLY A 33 5.21 2.47 -4.57
CA GLY A 33 4.01 2.58 -3.74
C GLY A 33 3.31 3.92 -3.93
N PHE A 34 1.99 3.91 -4.05
CA PHE A 34 1.15 5.10 -4.10
C PHE A 34 0.25 5.10 -2.86
N LEU A 35 0.75 5.69 -1.77
CA LEU A 35 0.18 5.65 -0.43
C LEU A 35 -0.75 6.84 -0.18
N GLY A 36 -1.95 6.59 0.30
CA GLY A 36 -2.87 7.67 0.66
C GLY A 36 -4.19 7.17 1.24
N PRO A 37 -4.97 8.05 1.87
CA PRO A 37 -6.28 7.69 2.43
C PRO A 37 -7.28 7.37 1.33
N ASN A 38 -8.45 6.84 1.72
CA ASN A 38 -9.54 6.64 0.79
C ASN A 38 -10.01 8.00 0.22
N GLY A 39 -10.25 8.05 -1.09
CA GLY A 39 -10.60 9.28 -1.78
C GLY A 39 -9.42 10.20 -2.14
N ALA A 40 -8.17 9.83 -1.83
CA ALA A 40 -7.00 10.65 -2.17
C ALA A 40 -6.68 10.74 -3.68
N GLY A 41 -7.29 9.90 -4.52
CA GLY A 41 -7.06 9.86 -5.96
C GLY A 41 -6.27 8.64 -6.46
N LYS A 42 -5.95 7.66 -5.60
CA LYS A 42 -5.14 6.47 -5.92
C LYS A 42 -5.71 5.66 -7.10
N THR A 43 -6.91 5.13 -6.94
CA THR A 43 -7.61 4.33 -7.98
C THR A 43 -7.84 5.15 -9.25
N THR A 44 -8.13 6.46 -9.13
CA THR A 44 -8.28 7.34 -10.28
C THR A 44 -6.98 7.46 -11.05
N THR A 45 -5.85 7.56 -10.37
CA THR A 45 -4.52 7.60 -10.99
C THR A 45 -4.24 6.30 -11.73
N ILE A 46 -4.41 5.12 -11.11
CA ILE A 46 -4.26 3.83 -11.81
C ILE A 46 -5.16 3.77 -13.05
N ARG A 47 -6.43 4.16 -12.94
CA ARG A 47 -7.36 4.13 -14.08
C ARG A 47 -6.92 5.03 -15.25
N MET A 48 -6.28 6.17 -14.96
CA MET A 48 -5.68 7.01 -16.01
C MET A 48 -4.45 6.34 -16.62
N LEU A 49 -3.53 5.82 -15.81
CA LEU A 49 -2.29 5.17 -16.26
C LEU A 49 -2.55 3.90 -17.08
N THR A 50 -3.67 3.23 -16.85
CA THR A 50 -4.07 2.02 -17.56
C THR A 50 -5.04 2.29 -18.73
N GLY A 51 -5.39 3.56 -18.97
CA GLY A 51 -6.34 3.95 -20.02
C GLY A 51 -7.74 3.44 -19.78
N MET A 52 -8.15 3.21 -18.53
CA MET A 52 -9.53 2.87 -18.14
C MET A 52 -10.39 4.12 -17.95
N THR A 53 -9.78 5.28 -17.71
CA THR A 53 -10.47 6.56 -17.70
C THR A 53 -9.63 7.61 -18.44
N GLY A 54 -10.30 8.52 -19.15
CA GLY A 54 -9.64 9.58 -19.89
C GLY A 54 -8.92 10.58 -18.96
N ILE A 55 -7.78 11.09 -19.39
CA ILE A 55 -7.01 12.15 -18.76
C ILE A 55 -7.68 13.49 -19.09
N THR A 56 -7.81 14.40 -18.11
CA THR A 56 -8.35 15.75 -18.37
C THR A 56 -7.26 16.66 -18.91
N SER A 57 -6.06 16.66 -18.31
CA SER A 57 -4.87 17.35 -18.79
C SER A 57 -3.61 16.65 -18.31
N GLY A 58 -2.46 16.96 -18.90
CA GLY A 58 -1.20 16.30 -18.64
C GLY A 58 -0.99 15.06 -19.51
N ARG A 59 0.00 14.25 -19.19
CA ARG A 59 0.40 13.06 -19.98
C ARG A 59 0.86 11.94 -19.07
N ALA A 60 0.70 10.71 -19.56
CA ALA A 60 1.27 9.51 -18.96
C ALA A 60 1.84 8.61 -20.03
N LEU A 61 3.08 8.14 -19.81
CA LEU A 61 3.79 7.24 -20.72
C LEU A 61 4.14 5.94 -19.99
N ILE A 62 4.01 4.83 -20.70
CA ILE A 62 4.41 3.49 -20.23
C ILE A 62 5.48 2.98 -21.18
N HIS A 63 6.72 2.82 -20.71
CA HIS A 63 7.88 2.53 -21.55
C HIS A 63 7.95 3.42 -22.80
N GLY A 64 7.71 4.73 -22.63
CA GLY A 64 7.72 5.70 -23.74
C GLY A 64 6.44 5.74 -24.58
N HIS A 65 5.50 4.82 -24.42
CA HIS A 65 4.22 4.83 -25.12
C HIS A 65 3.18 5.69 -24.38
N ASP A 66 2.67 6.72 -25.05
CA ASP A 66 1.63 7.59 -24.51
C ASP A 66 0.31 6.81 -24.38
N ILE A 67 -0.25 6.77 -23.17
CA ILE A 67 -1.45 5.98 -22.87
C ILE A 67 -2.69 6.40 -23.68
N VAL A 68 -2.72 7.60 -24.19
CA VAL A 68 -3.84 8.13 -25.00
C VAL A 68 -3.56 7.91 -26.49
N ARG A 69 -2.34 8.20 -26.97
CA ARG A 69 -1.98 8.14 -28.39
C ARG A 69 -1.59 6.73 -28.85
N ASP A 70 -0.89 5.99 -27.99
CA ASP A 70 -0.34 4.66 -28.26
C ASP A 70 -0.97 3.60 -27.37
N THR A 71 -2.27 3.73 -27.07
CA THR A 71 -3.01 2.94 -26.08
C THR A 71 -2.77 1.42 -26.20
N LEU A 72 -2.79 0.86 -27.41
CA LEU A 72 -2.63 -0.59 -27.60
C LEU A 72 -1.18 -1.04 -27.32
N ALA A 73 -0.20 -0.26 -27.73
CA ALA A 73 1.22 -0.54 -27.44
C ALA A 73 1.48 -0.49 -25.93
N ALA A 74 0.99 0.53 -25.23
CA ALA A 74 1.08 0.65 -23.78
C ALA A 74 0.40 -0.52 -23.09
N LYS A 75 -0.85 -0.86 -23.45
CA LYS A 75 -1.63 -1.95 -22.83
C LYS A 75 -1.00 -3.33 -22.98
N ARG A 76 -0.28 -3.60 -24.04
CA ARG A 76 0.46 -4.87 -24.21
C ARG A 76 1.58 -5.07 -23.20
N LEU A 77 2.13 -3.99 -22.66
CA LEU A 77 3.24 -4.00 -21.71
C LEU A 77 2.78 -4.09 -20.26
N MET A 78 1.49 -3.95 -19.98
CA MET A 78 0.97 -3.88 -18.63
C MET A 78 0.05 -5.03 -18.26
N GLY A 79 0.06 -5.40 -16.98
CA GLY A 79 -0.96 -6.18 -16.30
C GLY A 79 -1.69 -5.28 -15.31
N VAL A 80 -2.97 -5.52 -15.10
CA VAL A 80 -3.78 -4.72 -14.19
C VAL A 80 -4.59 -5.61 -13.28
N VAL A 81 -4.48 -5.35 -11.98
CA VAL A 81 -5.19 -6.05 -10.91
C VAL A 81 -5.98 -5.03 -10.11
N SER A 82 -7.29 -5.01 -10.29
CA SER A 82 -8.20 -4.10 -9.59
C SER A 82 -8.38 -4.50 -8.12
N GLU A 83 -8.79 -3.57 -7.27
CA GLU A 83 -9.17 -3.83 -5.89
C GLU A 83 -10.27 -4.91 -5.79
N THR A 84 -11.33 -4.77 -6.57
CA THR A 84 -12.38 -5.80 -6.66
C THR A 84 -11.95 -6.88 -7.64
N PRO A 85 -11.96 -8.17 -7.23
CA PRO A 85 -11.67 -9.28 -8.13
C PRO A 85 -12.62 -9.29 -9.32
N ASN A 86 -12.07 -9.34 -10.52
CA ASN A 86 -12.81 -9.36 -11.79
C ASN A 86 -12.76 -10.73 -12.45
N VAL A 87 -12.91 -11.80 -11.66
CA VAL A 87 -12.98 -13.16 -12.15
C VAL A 87 -14.37 -13.45 -12.76
N TYR A 88 -14.41 -14.27 -13.79
CA TYR A 88 -15.65 -14.79 -14.37
C TYR A 88 -16.05 -16.03 -13.57
N ASP A 89 -17.09 -15.89 -12.77
CA ASP A 89 -17.51 -16.89 -11.79
C ASP A 89 -17.97 -18.22 -12.43
N GLU A 90 -18.50 -18.17 -13.64
CA GLU A 90 -18.96 -19.33 -14.41
C GLU A 90 -17.79 -20.09 -15.08
N LEU A 91 -16.65 -19.43 -15.25
CA LEU A 91 -15.47 -20.03 -15.86
C LEU A 91 -14.61 -20.73 -14.80
N SER A 92 -13.94 -21.80 -15.20
CA SER A 92 -12.91 -22.40 -14.36
C SER A 92 -11.72 -21.47 -14.16
N ALA A 93 -10.87 -21.72 -13.15
CA ALA A 93 -9.65 -20.95 -12.95
C ALA A 93 -8.76 -20.94 -14.20
N ARG A 94 -8.63 -22.12 -14.86
CA ARG A 94 -7.90 -22.23 -16.12
C ARG A 94 -8.55 -21.41 -17.23
N ASP A 95 -9.88 -21.48 -17.39
CA ASP A 95 -10.59 -20.79 -18.47
C ASP A 95 -10.56 -19.28 -18.28
N ASN A 96 -10.55 -18.76 -17.04
CA ASN A 96 -10.32 -17.35 -16.74
C ASN A 96 -8.98 -16.87 -17.33
N LEU A 97 -7.90 -17.64 -17.12
CA LEU A 97 -6.58 -17.34 -17.69
C LEU A 97 -6.56 -17.44 -19.21
N PHE A 98 -7.23 -18.45 -19.77
CA PHE A 98 -7.36 -18.59 -21.22
C PHE A 98 -8.11 -17.42 -21.84
N PHE A 99 -9.23 -17.03 -21.26
CA PHE A 99 -9.99 -15.87 -21.71
C PHE A 99 -9.14 -14.60 -21.69
N THR A 100 -8.47 -14.33 -20.57
CA THR A 100 -7.59 -13.16 -20.43
C THR A 100 -6.43 -13.19 -21.43
N GLY A 101 -5.76 -14.33 -21.58
CA GLY A 101 -4.66 -14.46 -22.53
C GLY A 101 -5.11 -14.25 -23.99
N ARG A 102 -6.33 -14.66 -24.34
CA ARG A 102 -6.92 -14.37 -25.66
C ARG A 102 -7.19 -12.89 -25.88
N LEU A 103 -7.59 -12.15 -24.88
CA LEU A 103 -7.74 -10.69 -24.98
C LEU A 103 -6.42 -9.99 -25.28
N TYR A 104 -5.28 -10.54 -24.79
CA TYR A 104 -3.94 -10.09 -25.12
C TYR A 104 -3.39 -10.68 -26.43
N HIS A 105 -4.20 -11.40 -27.22
CA HIS A 105 -3.85 -12.06 -28.48
C HIS A 105 -2.71 -13.10 -28.36
N LEU A 106 -2.55 -13.71 -27.18
CA LEU A 106 -1.57 -14.77 -26.98
C LEU A 106 -1.96 -16.06 -27.73
N ARG A 107 -0.99 -16.81 -28.19
CA ARG A 107 -1.18 -18.13 -28.80
C ARG A 107 -1.58 -19.14 -27.73
N LYS A 108 -2.36 -20.16 -28.11
CA LYS A 108 -2.85 -21.19 -27.19
C LYS A 108 -1.73 -21.81 -26.35
N ALA A 109 -0.63 -22.19 -27.00
CA ALA A 109 0.51 -22.82 -26.30
C ALA A 109 1.20 -21.89 -25.28
N GLU A 110 1.23 -20.58 -25.54
CA GLU A 110 1.76 -19.56 -24.60
C GLU A 110 0.85 -19.46 -23.40
N ILE A 111 -0.48 -19.38 -23.62
CA ILE A 111 -1.45 -19.33 -22.54
C ILE A 111 -1.39 -20.61 -21.68
N GLU A 112 -1.31 -21.79 -22.29
CA GLU A 112 -1.24 -23.08 -21.59
C GLU A 112 -0.03 -23.14 -20.64
N ARG A 113 1.13 -22.69 -21.11
CA ARG A 113 2.35 -22.64 -20.30
C ARG A 113 2.20 -21.65 -19.16
N SER A 114 1.86 -20.40 -19.48
CA SER A 114 1.70 -19.34 -18.48
C SER A 114 0.61 -19.69 -17.45
N ALA A 115 -0.53 -20.23 -17.88
CA ALA A 115 -1.61 -20.60 -16.99
C ALA A 115 -1.20 -21.72 -16.01
N ARG A 116 -0.43 -22.71 -16.47
CA ARG A 116 0.07 -23.80 -15.62
C ARG A 116 0.99 -23.23 -14.53
N ASP A 117 1.99 -22.45 -14.94
CA ASP A 117 3.00 -21.90 -14.04
C ASP A 117 2.38 -20.92 -13.02
N LEU A 118 1.43 -20.08 -13.48
CA LEU A 118 0.73 -19.13 -12.61
C LEU A 118 -0.21 -19.84 -11.63
N LEU A 119 -0.99 -20.82 -12.08
CA LEU A 119 -1.89 -21.58 -11.20
C LEU A 119 -1.11 -22.35 -10.13
N ASP A 120 0.07 -22.87 -10.47
CA ASP A 120 0.96 -23.51 -9.51
C ASP A 120 1.52 -22.50 -8.50
N THR A 121 2.08 -21.37 -8.99
CA THR A 121 2.62 -20.27 -8.16
C THR A 121 1.60 -19.76 -7.14
N PHE A 122 0.34 -19.62 -7.57
CA PHE A 122 -0.74 -19.11 -6.71
C PHE A 122 -1.47 -20.23 -5.91
N GLY A 123 -1.01 -21.50 -5.98
CA GLY A 123 -1.61 -22.62 -5.27
C GLY A 123 -3.06 -22.90 -5.69
N LEU A 124 -3.36 -22.72 -6.98
CA LEU A 124 -4.70 -22.96 -7.56
C LEU A 124 -4.70 -24.11 -8.57
N TYR A 125 -3.55 -24.76 -8.82
CA TYR A 125 -3.40 -25.76 -9.87
C TYR A 125 -4.33 -26.98 -9.68
N GLU A 126 -4.46 -27.50 -8.47
CA GLU A 126 -5.32 -28.64 -8.17
C GLU A 126 -6.81 -28.34 -8.41
N ARG A 127 -7.19 -27.08 -8.28
CA ARG A 127 -8.56 -26.62 -8.49
C ARG A 127 -8.78 -25.90 -9.84
N ARG A 128 -7.84 -26.06 -10.76
CA ARG A 128 -7.83 -25.38 -12.07
C ARG A 128 -9.07 -25.57 -12.95
N GLY A 129 -9.74 -26.72 -12.78
CA GLY A 129 -10.96 -27.05 -13.53
C GLY A 129 -12.26 -26.67 -12.83
N GLU A 130 -12.20 -26.15 -11.60
CA GLU A 130 -13.40 -25.79 -10.86
C GLU A 130 -13.86 -24.36 -11.24
N PRO A 131 -15.19 -24.12 -11.32
CA PRO A 131 -15.73 -22.77 -11.50
C PRO A 131 -15.25 -21.80 -10.41
N ALA A 132 -14.81 -20.61 -10.81
CA ALA A 132 -14.26 -19.62 -9.89
C ALA A 132 -15.31 -19.05 -8.91
N GLY A 133 -16.60 -19.21 -9.21
CA GLY A 133 -17.69 -18.81 -8.33
C GLY A 133 -17.63 -19.47 -6.95
N GLY A 134 -17.14 -20.72 -6.87
CA GLY A 134 -16.94 -21.45 -5.62
C GLY A 134 -15.66 -21.10 -4.84
N PHE A 135 -14.84 -20.17 -5.34
CA PHE A 135 -13.59 -19.78 -4.69
C PHE A 135 -13.82 -18.81 -3.53
N SER A 136 -13.02 -18.96 -2.47
CA SER A 136 -12.95 -17.97 -1.39
C SER A 136 -12.46 -16.61 -1.93
N LYS A 137 -12.68 -15.53 -1.17
CA LYS A 137 -12.20 -14.18 -1.51
C LYS A 137 -10.68 -14.18 -1.78
N GLY A 138 -9.90 -14.86 -0.94
CA GLY A 138 -8.46 -14.98 -1.12
C GLY A 138 -8.08 -15.78 -2.39
N MET A 139 -8.81 -16.84 -2.73
CA MET A 139 -8.59 -17.60 -3.97
C MET A 139 -8.96 -16.76 -5.21
N LYS A 140 -10.07 -16.03 -5.18
CA LYS A 140 -10.44 -15.10 -6.27
C LYS A 140 -9.37 -14.02 -6.45
N ARG A 141 -8.82 -13.48 -5.36
CA ARG A 141 -7.73 -12.50 -5.42
C ARG A 141 -6.47 -13.08 -6.06
N ARG A 142 -6.08 -14.29 -5.67
CA ARG A 142 -4.93 -15.01 -6.27
C ARG A 142 -5.14 -15.28 -7.76
N LEU A 143 -6.34 -15.67 -8.16
CA LEU A 143 -6.69 -15.85 -9.57
C LEU A 143 -6.64 -14.53 -10.35
N THR A 144 -7.13 -13.43 -9.78
CA THR A 144 -7.05 -12.09 -10.40
C THR A 144 -5.59 -11.66 -10.62
N LEU A 145 -4.70 -11.94 -9.67
CA LEU A 145 -3.26 -11.71 -9.83
C LEU A 145 -2.67 -12.56 -10.96
N ALA A 146 -3.01 -13.85 -11.00
CA ALA A 146 -2.60 -14.74 -12.09
C ALA A 146 -3.09 -14.23 -13.46
N MET A 147 -4.35 -13.75 -13.56
CA MET A 147 -4.89 -13.14 -14.77
C MET A 147 -4.11 -11.89 -15.20
N GLY A 148 -3.73 -11.02 -14.24
CA GLY A 148 -2.91 -9.83 -14.51
C GLY A 148 -1.49 -10.13 -14.98
N LEU A 149 -1.02 -11.36 -14.80
CA LEU A 149 0.33 -11.80 -15.17
C LEU A 149 0.39 -12.67 -16.44
N VAL A 150 -0.76 -13.06 -16.99
CA VAL A 150 -0.82 -14.06 -18.07
C VAL A 150 -0.08 -13.66 -19.33
N ASN A 151 0.00 -12.35 -19.61
CA ASN A 151 0.71 -11.76 -20.75
C ASN A 151 2.19 -11.43 -20.46
N SER A 152 2.72 -11.85 -19.31
CA SER A 152 4.10 -11.55 -18.88
C SER A 152 4.42 -10.05 -18.99
N PRO A 153 3.68 -9.20 -18.25
CA PRO A 153 3.78 -7.75 -18.38
C PRO A 153 5.14 -7.23 -17.93
N ARG A 154 5.58 -6.09 -18.51
CA ARG A 154 6.73 -5.32 -18.03
C ARG A 154 6.37 -4.44 -16.82
N VAL A 155 5.11 -3.98 -16.77
CA VAL A 155 4.57 -3.16 -15.68
C VAL A 155 3.31 -3.82 -15.12
N LEU A 156 3.28 -4.05 -13.82
CA LEU A 156 2.12 -4.58 -13.12
C LEU A 156 1.50 -3.49 -12.24
N PHE A 157 0.25 -3.15 -12.51
CA PHE A 157 -0.55 -2.24 -11.70
C PHE A 157 -1.39 -3.03 -10.71
N LEU A 158 -1.26 -2.72 -9.42
CA LEU A 158 -1.96 -3.36 -8.31
C LEU A 158 -2.77 -2.32 -7.54
N ASP A 159 -4.09 -2.38 -7.62
CA ASP A 159 -4.95 -1.49 -6.83
C ASP A 159 -5.36 -2.20 -5.54
N GLU A 160 -4.83 -1.72 -4.39
CA GLU A 160 -5.08 -2.26 -3.05
C GLU A 160 -4.94 -3.81 -2.98
N PRO A 161 -3.76 -4.38 -3.32
CA PRO A 161 -3.61 -5.81 -3.58
C PRO A 161 -3.92 -6.70 -2.38
N THR A 162 -3.73 -6.21 -1.16
CA THR A 162 -3.87 -6.98 0.09
C THR A 162 -5.11 -6.62 0.89
N SER A 163 -5.91 -5.64 0.42
CA SER A 163 -7.08 -5.14 1.15
C SER A 163 -8.11 -6.23 1.46
N GLY A 164 -8.49 -6.33 2.73
CA GLY A 164 -9.54 -7.24 3.19
C GLY A 164 -9.19 -8.72 3.09
N LEU A 165 -7.90 -9.07 3.00
CA LEU A 165 -7.41 -10.44 3.01
C LEU A 165 -6.89 -10.87 4.39
N ASP A 166 -6.92 -12.18 4.64
CA ASP A 166 -6.28 -12.80 5.79
C ASP A 166 -4.74 -12.70 5.72
N VAL A 167 -4.08 -12.98 6.86
CA VAL A 167 -2.63 -12.86 7.01
C VAL A 167 -1.85 -13.76 6.02
N GLN A 168 -2.34 -14.99 5.77
CA GLN A 168 -1.66 -15.92 4.86
C GLN A 168 -1.74 -15.44 3.41
N SER A 169 -2.93 -14.99 2.99
CA SER A 169 -3.13 -14.46 1.63
C SER A 169 -2.33 -13.18 1.40
N ARG A 170 -2.25 -12.27 2.40
CA ARG A 170 -1.40 -11.07 2.33
C ARG A 170 0.07 -11.43 2.16
N ARG A 171 0.58 -12.38 2.97
CA ARG A 171 1.97 -12.83 2.89
C ARG A 171 2.30 -13.39 1.51
N LEU A 172 1.46 -14.29 0.98
CA LEU A 172 1.66 -14.88 -0.33
C LEU A 172 1.71 -13.81 -1.44
N ILE A 173 0.81 -12.83 -1.41
CA ILE A 173 0.82 -11.73 -2.40
C ILE A 173 2.11 -10.92 -2.28
N ARG A 174 2.57 -10.61 -1.08
CA ARG A 174 3.83 -9.90 -0.84
C ARG A 174 5.03 -10.68 -1.39
N ASP A 175 5.09 -11.99 -1.13
CA ASP A 175 6.16 -12.85 -1.64
C ASP A 175 6.17 -12.87 -3.18
N VAL A 176 5.00 -12.96 -3.82
CA VAL A 176 4.88 -12.89 -5.29
C VAL A 176 5.31 -11.53 -5.83
N VAL A 177 4.93 -10.43 -5.19
CA VAL A 177 5.37 -9.07 -5.59
C VAL A 177 6.89 -8.96 -5.53
N GLN A 178 7.53 -9.45 -4.46
CA GLN A 178 8.97 -9.46 -4.33
C GLN A 178 9.67 -10.32 -5.40
N ASP A 179 9.11 -11.50 -5.70
CA ASP A 179 9.65 -12.38 -6.74
C ASP A 179 9.55 -11.77 -8.15
N LEU A 180 8.46 -11.04 -8.43
CA LEU A 180 8.30 -10.31 -9.68
C LEU A 180 9.31 -9.16 -9.80
N ALA A 181 9.54 -8.41 -8.72
CA ALA A 181 10.55 -7.37 -8.67
C ALA A 181 11.98 -7.93 -8.94
N ARG A 182 12.31 -9.08 -8.34
CA ARG A 182 13.59 -9.78 -8.62
C ARG A 182 13.73 -10.21 -10.08
N LYS A 183 12.61 -10.45 -10.77
CA LYS A 183 12.55 -10.75 -12.21
C LYS A 183 12.50 -9.48 -13.08
N ASN A 184 12.77 -8.31 -12.49
CA ASN A 184 12.78 -7.01 -13.16
C ASN A 184 11.41 -6.58 -13.73
N VAL A 185 10.31 -7.05 -13.16
CA VAL A 185 8.97 -6.53 -13.45
C VAL A 185 8.79 -5.24 -12.64
N THR A 186 8.43 -4.16 -13.30
CA THR A 186 8.09 -2.90 -12.62
C THR A 186 6.71 -3.02 -11.97
N ILE A 187 6.58 -2.62 -10.71
CA ILE A 187 5.33 -2.73 -9.97
C ILE A 187 4.88 -1.36 -9.51
N PHE A 188 3.66 -0.99 -9.86
CA PHE A 188 2.98 0.18 -9.34
C PHE A 188 1.81 -0.28 -8.47
N LEU A 189 1.91 -0.10 -7.16
CA LEU A 189 0.85 -0.50 -6.24
C LEU A 189 0.24 0.69 -5.51
N THR A 190 -1.07 0.67 -5.35
CA THR A 190 -1.75 1.61 -4.44
C THR A 190 -2.06 0.90 -3.14
N THR A 191 -1.95 1.63 -2.05
CA THR A 191 -2.36 1.14 -0.73
C THR A 191 -2.72 2.29 0.21
N HIS A 192 -3.52 1.98 1.22
CA HIS A 192 -3.72 2.82 2.39
C HIS A 192 -3.02 2.22 3.63
N ASP A 193 -2.45 1.02 3.48
CA ASP A 193 -1.69 0.34 4.52
C ASP A 193 -0.23 0.81 4.48
N ILE A 194 0.15 1.58 5.50
CA ILE A 194 1.46 2.19 5.63
C ILE A 194 2.55 1.12 5.78
N GLU A 195 2.25 0.03 6.48
CA GLU A 195 3.19 -1.06 6.68
C GLU A 195 3.43 -1.82 5.37
N GLU A 196 2.40 -2.02 4.53
CA GLU A 196 2.57 -2.58 3.19
C GLU A 196 3.50 -1.72 2.35
N ALA A 197 3.29 -0.40 2.34
CA ALA A 197 4.15 0.54 1.62
C ALA A 197 5.59 0.51 2.14
N ASN A 198 5.77 0.47 3.46
CA ASN A 198 7.07 0.46 4.13
C ASN A 198 7.91 -0.78 3.81
N VAL A 199 7.26 -1.96 3.73
CA VAL A 199 7.97 -3.25 3.59
C VAL A 199 8.13 -3.68 2.13
N SER A 200 7.21 -3.24 1.24
CA SER A 200 7.13 -3.78 -0.12
C SER A 200 7.63 -2.82 -1.20
N CYS A 201 7.83 -1.53 -0.91
CA CYS A 201 8.14 -0.53 -1.93
C CYS A 201 9.56 0.01 -1.82
N ASP A 202 10.23 0.18 -2.96
CA ASP A 202 11.53 0.86 -3.06
C ASP A 202 11.38 2.37 -2.87
N ARG A 203 10.30 2.94 -3.43
CA ARG A 203 9.91 4.34 -3.23
C ARG A 203 8.41 4.44 -3.06
N VAL A 204 8.00 5.46 -2.31
CA VAL A 204 6.59 5.73 -1.99
C VAL A 204 6.25 7.17 -2.33
N ALA A 205 5.19 7.38 -3.10
CA ALA A 205 4.54 8.67 -3.24
C ALA A 205 3.37 8.76 -2.24
N ILE A 206 3.41 9.74 -1.35
CA ILE A 206 2.31 10.04 -0.43
C ILE A 206 1.36 11.01 -1.14
N ILE A 207 0.14 10.54 -1.42
CA ILE A 207 -0.91 11.34 -2.04
C ILE A 207 -2.01 11.70 -1.05
N ASN A 208 -2.43 12.97 -1.09
CA ASN A 208 -3.56 13.46 -0.32
C ASN A 208 -4.37 14.47 -1.16
N ARG A 209 -5.69 14.33 -1.18
CA ARG A 209 -6.61 15.25 -1.90
C ARG A 209 -6.19 15.52 -3.35
N GLY A 210 -5.77 14.49 -4.06
CA GLY A 210 -5.39 14.58 -5.47
C GLY A 210 -4.00 15.16 -5.74
N THR A 211 -3.20 15.50 -4.73
CA THR A 211 -1.85 16.06 -4.87
C THR A 211 -0.82 15.16 -4.19
N ILE A 212 0.40 15.12 -4.71
CA ILE A 212 1.52 14.40 -4.10
C ILE A 212 2.17 15.32 -3.07
N ALA A 213 2.26 14.85 -1.82
CA ALA A 213 2.89 15.56 -0.72
C ALA A 213 4.40 15.29 -0.64
N ALA A 214 4.84 14.06 -0.92
CA ALA A 214 6.25 13.67 -0.94
C ALA A 214 6.46 12.41 -1.78
N ILE A 215 7.68 12.24 -2.31
CA ILE A 215 8.13 11.00 -2.98
C ILE A 215 9.56 10.73 -2.59
N ASP A 216 9.81 9.60 -1.94
CA ASP A 216 11.18 9.04 -1.75
C ASP A 216 11.11 7.58 -1.27
N ALA A 217 12.27 6.97 -1.04
CA ALA A 217 12.37 5.70 -0.33
C ALA A 217 11.79 5.84 1.09
N PRO A 218 11.10 4.80 1.64
CA PRO A 218 10.53 4.86 2.98
C PRO A 218 11.50 5.35 4.04
N GLU A 219 12.74 4.85 4.05
CA GLU A 219 13.77 5.27 5.02
C GLU A 219 14.16 6.75 4.88
N LYS A 220 14.22 7.28 3.66
CA LYS A 220 14.50 8.72 3.45
C LYS A 220 13.33 9.59 3.89
N LEU A 221 12.09 9.15 3.64
CA LEU A 221 10.91 9.86 4.13
C LEU A 221 10.91 9.94 5.66
N LYS A 222 11.29 8.86 6.35
CA LYS A 222 11.43 8.85 7.82
C LYS A 222 12.49 9.84 8.30
N GLN A 223 13.65 9.93 7.62
CA GLN A 223 14.71 10.86 7.96
C GLN A 223 14.29 12.35 7.88
N THR A 224 13.24 12.70 7.13
CA THR A 224 12.71 14.08 7.13
C THR A 224 12.17 14.52 8.49
N LEU A 225 11.98 13.59 9.42
CA LEU A 225 11.49 13.79 10.79
C LEU A 225 12.56 13.47 11.86
N GLU A 226 13.82 13.74 11.60
CA GLU A 226 14.95 13.44 12.53
C GLU A 226 14.71 13.88 13.98
N SER A 227 13.85 14.87 14.21
CA SER A 227 13.48 15.35 15.55
C SER A 227 12.47 14.47 16.29
N LEU A 228 11.95 13.41 15.67
CA LEU A 228 10.93 12.53 16.25
C LEU A 228 11.49 11.12 16.50
N GLN A 229 12.52 11.03 17.33
CA GLN A 229 12.92 9.75 17.90
C GLN A 229 12.01 9.39 19.07
N SER A 230 11.90 8.13 19.40
CA SER A 230 11.10 7.69 20.54
C SER A 230 11.73 6.52 21.29
N VAL A 231 11.37 6.39 22.55
CA VAL A 231 11.66 5.23 23.38
C VAL A 231 10.35 4.52 23.67
N GLU A 232 10.24 3.27 23.26
CA GLU A 232 9.12 2.40 23.62
C GLU A 232 9.50 1.59 24.85
N ILE A 233 8.64 1.59 25.87
CA ILE A 233 8.84 0.84 27.11
C ILE A 233 7.57 0.13 27.54
N SER A 234 7.71 -1.10 28.07
CA SER A 234 6.66 -1.78 28.82
C SER A 234 7.15 -2.15 30.20
N PHE A 235 6.23 -2.15 31.17
CA PHE A 235 6.50 -2.49 32.55
C PHE A 235 5.73 -3.75 32.98
N ASP A 236 6.20 -4.38 34.05
CA ASP A 236 5.54 -5.56 34.68
C ASP A 236 4.18 -5.25 35.27
N ALA A 237 3.90 -3.99 35.58
CA ALA A 237 2.62 -3.51 36.07
C ALA A 237 2.25 -2.15 35.46
N THR A 238 0.96 -1.96 35.20
CA THR A 238 0.40 -0.66 34.83
C THR A 238 -0.36 -0.08 36.01
N ARG A 239 -0.06 1.17 36.38
CA ARG A 239 -0.70 1.87 37.50
C ARG A 239 -1.42 3.12 36.99
N PRO A 240 -2.53 3.53 37.65
CA PRO A 240 -3.13 4.83 37.36
C PRO A 240 -2.12 5.97 37.52
N GLY A 241 -2.14 6.95 36.61
CA GLY A 241 -1.22 8.09 36.64
C GLY A 241 0.18 7.83 36.06
N LEU A 242 0.45 6.61 35.54
CA LEU A 242 1.76 6.27 34.97
C LEU A 242 2.06 7.07 33.70
N LEU A 243 1.05 7.32 32.86
CA LEU A 243 1.21 8.11 31.63
C LEU A 243 1.62 9.55 31.97
N GLU A 244 0.90 10.20 32.87
CA GLU A 244 1.20 11.57 33.32
C GLU A 244 2.55 11.69 34.04
N ALA A 245 2.99 10.61 34.69
CA ALA A 245 4.29 10.56 35.32
C ALA A 245 5.42 10.45 34.30
N LEU A 246 5.21 9.67 33.23
CA LEU A 246 6.17 9.55 32.11
C LEU A 246 6.27 10.85 31.28
N GLU A 247 5.15 11.59 31.10
CA GLU A 247 5.14 12.90 30.45
C GLU A 247 5.99 13.96 31.17
N ARG A 248 6.20 13.79 32.47
CA ARG A 248 7.00 14.72 33.28
C ARG A 248 8.51 14.43 33.25
N LEU A 249 8.92 13.37 32.59
CA LEU A 249 10.34 13.03 32.50
C LEU A 249 11.08 14.10 31.67
N PRO A 250 12.34 14.42 32.04
CA PRO A 250 13.18 15.32 31.26
C PRO A 250 13.34 14.81 29.83
N GLN A 251 13.40 15.73 28.86
CA GLN A 251 13.59 15.45 27.42
C GLN A 251 12.45 14.68 26.76
N VAL A 252 11.34 14.40 27.43
CA VAL A 252 10.13 13.83 26.85
C VAL A 252 9.22 14.95 26.35
N SER A 253 8.87 14.93 25.06
CA SER A 253 8.00 15.92 24.42
C SER A 253 6.52 15.49 24.37
N ASP A 254 6.25 14.19 24.28
CA ASP A 254 4.91 13.60 24.23
C ASP A 254 4.98 12.13 24.66
N VAL A 255 3.91 11.58 25.24
CA VAL A 255 3.80 10.17 25.57
C VAL A 255 2.51 9.59 25.02
N ARG A 256 2.59 8.44 24.36
CA ARG A 256 1.42 7.69 23.89
C ARG A 256 1.41 6.30 24.49
N LYS A 257 0.22 5.89 24.91
CA LYS A 257 -0.02 4.52 25.36
C LYS A 257 -0.47 3.68 24.16
N GLU A 258 0.28 2.65 23.85
CA GLU A 258 0.00 1.70 22.76
C GLU A 258 -0.13 0.28 23.33
N GLY A 259 -1.36 -0.10 23.69
CA GLY A 259 -1.63 -1.37 24.36
C GLY A 259 -1.03 -1.43 25.76
N ASP A 260 -0.09 -2.33 25.99
CA ASP A 260 0.69 -2.50 27.24
C ASP A 260 2.00 -1.71 27.28
N LYS A 261 2.29 -0.95 26.19
CA LYS A 261 3.50 -0.18 26.02
C LYS A 261 3.23 1.32 26.11
N PHE A 262 4.29 2.06 26.43
CA PHE A 262 4.34 3.52 26.40
C PHE A 262 5.40 3.95 25.41
N ARG A 263 5.05 4.84 24.50
CA ARG A 263 5.96 5.43 23.53
C ARG A 263 6.24 6.88 23.88
N LEU A 264 7.49 7.16 24.26
CA LEU A 264 7.97 8.46 24.70
C LEU A 264 8.70 9.13 23.54
N TYR A 265 8.20 10.25 23.07
CA TYR A 265 8.82 11.02 21.99
C TYR A 265 9.90 11.94 22.56
N THR A 266 11.06 11.96 21.90
CA THR A 266 12.24 12.73 22.39
C THR A 266 13.18 13.05 21.23
N ALA A 267 13.98 14.11 21.39
CA ALA A 267 15.11 14.41 20.52
C ALA A 267 16.40 13.68 20.98
N ASP A 268 16.44 13.18 22.23
CA ASP A 268 17.60 12.54 22.85
C ASP A 268 17.20 11.22 23.55
N PRO A 269 17.12 10.10 22.82
CA PRO A 269 16.79 8.80 23.39
C PRO A 269 17.74 8.32 24.49
N PRO A 270 19.09 8.52 24.41
CA PRO A 270 20.03 8.16 25.49
C PRO A 270 19.70 8.80 26.83
N ASP A 271 19.38 10.10 26.85
CA ASP A 271 19.03 10.83 28.06
C ASP A 271 17.70 10.34 28.67
N VAL A 272 16.69 10.08 27.80
CA VAL A 272 15.41 9.53 28.24
C VAL A 272 15.57 8.13 28.81
N LEU A 273 16.42 7.28 28.22
CA LEU A 273 16.70 5.94 28.75
C LEU A 273 17.31 6.03 30.16
N GLY A 274 18.23 6.96 30.39
CA GLY A 274 18.79 7.22 31.72
C GLY A 274 17.72 7.60 32.73
N SER A 275 16.87 8.56 32.38
CA SER A 275 15.75 9.03 33.20
C SER A 275 14.72 7.93 33.49
N LEU A 276 14.42 7.08 32.50
CA LEU A 276 13.52 5.92 32.66
C LEU A 276 14.04 4.87 33.63
N CYS A 277 15.36 4.64 33.65
CA CYS A 277 15.99 3.73 34.62
C CYS A 277 15.85 4.22 36.08
N VAL A 278 16.01 5.51 36.29
CA VAL A 278 15.80 6.13 37.62
C VAL A 278 14.34 6.07 38.01
N PHE A 279 13.48 6.52 37.13
CA PHE A 279 12.00 6.51 37.31
C PHE A 279 11.47 5.11 37.65
N ALA A 280 11.88 4.08 36.91
CA ALA A 280 11.44 2.71 37.14
C ALA A 280 11.80 2.23 38.57
N LYS A 281 13.00 2.57 39.07
CA LYS A 281 13.43 2.26 40.44
C LYS A 281 12.62 3.01 41.48
N GLU A 282 12.37 4.32 41.30
CA GLU A 282 11.59 5.14 42.22
C GLU A 282 10.15 4.70 42.33
N GLN A 283 9.58 4.24 41.22
CA GLN A 283 8.18 3.76 41.15
C GLN A 283 8.04 2.27 41.46
N ASP A 284 9.12 1.56 41.82
CA ASP A 284 9.12 0.10 42.00
C ASP A 284 8.45 -0.64 40.82
N LEU A 285 8.87 -0.28 39.59
CA LEU A 285 8.44 -0.88 38.34
C LEU A 285 9.63 -1.60 37.68
N ARG A 286 9.37 -2.74 37.06
CA ARG A 286 10.38 -3.48 36.29
C ARG A 286 10.12 -3.31 34.80
N PRO A 287 11.06 -2.75 34.02
CA PRO A 287 10.96 -2.75 32.58
C PRO A 287 10.99 -4.18 32.04
N ILE A 288 10.00 -4.57 31.22
CA ILE A 288 9.97 -5.85 30.49
C ILE A 288 10.66 -5.70 29.15
N SER A 289 10.42 -4.60 28.46
CA SER A 289 11.06 -4.29 27.19
C SER A 289 11.36 -2.80 27.10
N VAL A 290 12.48 -2.46 26.49
CA VAL A 290 12.84 -1.08 26.15
C VAL A 290 13.47 -1.11 24.76
N THR A 291 12.97 -0.26 23.87
CA THR A 291 13.44 -0.19 22.48
C THR A 291 13.50 1.27 22.04
N THR A 292 14.59 1.69 21.43
CA THR A 292 14.66 2.98 20.76
C THR A 292 14.14 2.83 19.34
N LEU A 293 13.23 3.72 18.94
CA LEU A 293 12.61 3.72 17.62
C LEU A 293 12.91 5.05 16.93
N GLY A 294 13.35 4.97 15.69
CA GLY A 294 13.38 6.13 14.80
C GLY A 294 11.96 6.52 14.37
N PRO A 295 11.81 7.62 13.62
CA PRO A 295 10.53 8.03 13.05
C PRO A 295 9.92 6.91 12.20
N SER A 296 8.61 6.72 12.30
CA SER A 296 7.87 5.78 11.48
C SER A 296 7.36 6.45 10.20
N LEU A 297 7.10 5.65 9.15
CA LEU A 297 6.44 6.16 7.95
C LEU A 297 5.01 6.65 8.27
N GLU A 298 4.37 6.13 9.31
CA GLU A 298 3.08 6.60 9.81
C GLU A 298 3.13 8.04 10.32
N GLU A 299 4.16 8.39 11.09
CA GLU A 299 4.36 9.76 11.57
C GLU A 299 4.61 10.74 10.42
N VAL A 300 5.40 10.33 9.41
CA VAL A 300 5.58 11.11 8.18
C VAL A 300 4.24 11.33 7.49
N PHE A 301 3.46 10.26 7.34
CA PHE A 301 2.15 10.30 6.69
C PHE A 301 1.20 11.25 7.42
N ILE A 302 1.07 11.13 8.74
CA ILE A 302 0.24 12.01 9.59
C ILE A 302 0.66 13.48 9.42
N ARG A 303 1.96 13.75 9.49
CA ARG A 303 2.48 15.12 9.38
C ARG A 303 2.24 15.75 8.01
N LEU A 304 2.45 14.99 6.93
CA LEU A 304 2.26 15.48 5.56
C LEU A 304 0.79 15.61 5.15
N THR A 305 -0.09 14.76 5.69
CA THR A 305 -1.50 14.74 5.32
C THR A 305 -2.41 15.49 6.29
N GLY A 306 -1.95 15.74 7.52
CA GLY A 306 -2.75 16.28 8.61
C GLY A 306 -3.84 15.33 9.12
N LEU A 307 -3.77 14.04 8.77
CA LEU A 307 -4.75 13.01 9.13
C LEU A 307 -4.20 12.17 10.28
N SER A 308 -4.91 12.12 11.41
CA SER A 308 -4.62 11.12 12.45
C SER A 308 -5.06 9.74 11.97
N VAL A 309 -4.14 8.78 11.93
CA VAL A 309 -4.46 7.38 11.70
C VAL A 309 -5.13 6.85 12.97
N GLY A 310 -6.45 6.62 12.92
CA GLY A 310 -7.19 5.98 13.98
C GLY A 310 -7.94 6.92 14.92
N MET A 311 -9.03 7.52 14.44
CA MET A 311 -10.28 7.68 15.20
C MET A 311 -11.44 7.44 14.24
N LYS A 312 -12.01 6.24 14.26
CA LYS A 312 -13.41 6.06 13.95
C LYS A 312 -14.18 6.86 15.01
N LYS A 313 -14.54 8.10 14.74
CA LYS A 313 -15.70 8.70 15.37
C LYS A 313 -16.90 7.93 14.83
N GLU A 314 -17.43 7.03 15.64
CA GLU A 314 -18.81 6.60 15.52
C GLU A 314 -19.66 7.88 15.51
N ALA A 315 -20.22 8.21 14.37
CA ALA A 315 -21.30 9.17 14.28
C ALA A 315 -22.50 8.50 14.96
N GLY A 316 -22.63 8.76 16.25
CA GLY A 316 -23.82 8.46 17.02
C GLY A 316 -24.98 9.22 16.40
N GLY A 317 -25.83 8.50 15.67
CA GLY A 317 -27.12 8.98 15.25
C GLY A 317 -27.98 9.21 16.49
N THR A 318 -28.26 10.46 16.80
CA THR A 318 -29.40 10.84 17.64
C THR A 318 -30.62 10.92 16.76
N ASP A 319 -31.42 9.87 16.84
CA ASP A 319 -32.82 9.87 16.46
C ASP A 319 -33.54 10.94 17.30
N ALA A 320 -34.01 11.98 16.69
CA ALA A 320 -35.00 12.89 17.25
C ALA A 320 -36.31 12.64 16.52
N ARG A 321 -37.17 11.78 17.14
CA ARG A 321 -38.61 11.78 16.89
C ARG A 321 -39.14 13.13 17.30
N VAL A 322 -39.91 13.79 16.44
CA VAL A 322 -41.02 14.66 16.82
C VAL A 322 -42.16 14.49 15.83
N VAL A 323 -43.25 13.96 16.34
CA VAL A 323 -44.70 14.10 16.01
C VAL A 323 -45.08 14.11 14.54
#